data_192f64613482f24b8e501b50228bb59b
#
_entry.id   192f64613482f24b8e501b50228bb59b
#
_cell.length_a   1.000
_cell.length_b   1.000
_cell.length_c   1.000
_cell.angle_alpha   90.00
_cell.angle_beta   90.00
_cell.angle_gamma   90.00
#
_symmetry.space_group_name_H-M   'P 1'
#
loop_
_entity.id
_entity.type
_entity.pdbx_description
1 polymer ?
#
loop_
_entity_poly.entity_id
_entity_poly.type
_entity_poly.pdbx_seq_one_letter_code
_entity_poly.pdbx_strand_id
1 'polypeptide(L)'
;MLLNHARLPACFDAAGRLVTLDRQDRGLWDTREIAEGVRVLQSALAAGRPGRYQLEAAVAALHDDAASAAETDWPQVLAWYDDLVALSRDPVRQDPAAVLGRAVAVGHVRGPAAGLREADRLRATLGDRHRWHAVRGHLHELAGDLASAGAAYAEAARRATNVAERDHLVRQAARARAAAPARATTAAARPAAAPRSPGA
;
A
#
# COMPACT_ATOMS: atom_id res chain seq x y z
N MET A 1 -16.87 9.38 6.36
CA MET A 1 -16.00 10.35 7.05
C MET A 1 -15.79 9.97 8.52
N LEU A 2 -16.84 9.62 9.28
CA LEU A 2 -16.73 9.20 10.70
C LEU A 2 -15.67 8.10 10.91
N LEU A 3 -15.72 6.99 10.17
CA LEU A 3 -14.79 5.87 10.30
C LEU A 3 -13.30 6.27 10.14
N ASN A 4 -13.00 7.21 9.23
CA ASN A 4 -11.64 7.72 9.09
C ASN A 4 -11.28 8.74 10.17
N HIS A 5 -12.26 9.53 10.65
CA HIS A 5 -12.06 10.53 11.68
C HIS A 5 -11.77 9.88 13.04
N ALA A 6 -12.49 8.81 13.37
CA ALA A 6 -12.30 8.03 14.58
C ALA A 6 -10.84 7.57 14.84
N ARG A 7 -10.04 7.46 13.77
CA ARG A 7 -8.63 7.03 13.82
C ARG A 7 -7.63 8.17 13.96
N LEU A 8 -8.07 9.44 13.87
CA LEU A 8 -7.18 10.61 13.91
C LEU A 8 -6.21 10.62 15.11
N PRO A 9 -6.63 10.25 16.34
CA PRO A 9 -5.70 10.22 17.48
C PRO A 9 -4.51 9.29 17.30
N ALA A 10 -4.63 8.24 16.46
CA ALA A 10 -3.58 7.28 16.19
C ALA A 10 -2.76 7.59 14.91
N CYS A 11 -3.12 8.64 14.15
CA CYS A 11 -2.46 8.96 12.89
C CYS A 11 -1.03 9.50 13.04
N PHE A 12 -0.69 10.03 14.22
CA PHE A 12 0.63 10.57 14.50
C PHE A 12 1.15 10.04 15.84
N ASP A 13 2.44 9.73 15.90
CA ASP A 13 3.09 9.37 17.16
C ASP A 13 3.44 10.62 18.00
N ALA A 14 3.98 10.39 19.20
CA ALA A 14 4.37 11.47 20.13
C ALA A 14 5.43 12.44 19.57
N ALA A 15 6.16 12.03 18.52
CA ALA A 15 7.11 12.87 17.81
C ALA A 15 6.49 13.57 16.57
N GLY A 16 5.17 13.50 16.38
CA GLY A 16 4.45 14.07 15.24
C GLY A 16 4.70 13.35 13.92
N ARG A 17 5.17 12.11 13.94
CA ARG A 17 5.44 11.32 12.74
C ARG A 17 4.20 10.54 12.33
N LEU A 18 3.93 10.54 11.03
CA LEU A 18 2.82 9.77 10.45
C LEU A 18 2.96 8.28 10.76
N VAL A 19 1.88 7.68 11.30
CA VAL A 19 1.72 6.25 11.59
C VAL A 19 0.74 5.65 10.58
N THR A 20 1.16 4.63 9.88
CA THR A 20 0.31 3.91 8.92
C THR A 20 -0.73 3.05 9.63
N LEU A 21 -1.86 2.81 8.98
CA LEU A 21 -3.01 2.10 9.52
C LEU A 21 -2.65 0.74 10.15
N ASP A 22 -1.74 0.00 9.52
CA ASP A 22 -1.23 -1.29 10.01
C ASP A 22 -0.44 -1.21 11.33
N ARG A 23 0.02 0.00 11.68
CA ARG A 23 0.84 0.27 12.87
C ARG A 23 0.14 1.15 13.90
N GLN A 24 -1.07 1.61 13.61
CA GLN A 24 -1.83 2.43 14.55
C GLN A 24 -2.21 1.62 15.79
N ASP A 25 -2.09 2.26 16.95
CA ASP A 25 -2.67 1.74 18.19
C ASP A 25 -4.20 1.88 18.12
N ARG A 26 -4.89 0.77 17.96
CA ARG A 26 -6.35 0.70 17.87
C ARG A 26 -7.03 1.09 19.19
N GLY A 27 -6.32 1.02 20.31
CA GLY A 27 -6.81 1.50 21.61
C GLY A 27 -7.05 3.02 21.65
N LEU A 28 -6.44 3.76 20.72
CA LEU A 28 -6.63 5.21 20.59
C LEU A 28 -7.80 5.59 19.68
N TRP A 29 -8.45 4.62 19.01
CA TRP A 29 -9.56 4.90 18.11
C TRP A 29 -10.85 5.20 18.88
N ASP A 30 -11.64 6.15 18.39
CA ASP A 30 -12.94 6.46 18.96
C ASP A 30 -13.98 5.40 18.58
N THR A 31 -14.19 4.44 19.49
CA THR A 31 -15.12 3.32 19.28
C THR A 31 -16.58 3.75 19.17
N ARG A 32 -16.96 4.89 19.77
CA ARG A 32 -18.32 5.44 19.67
C ARG A 32 -18.56 5.99 18.26
N GLU A 33 -17.58 6.73 17.73
CA GLU A 33 -17.64 7.27 16.39
C GLU A 33 -17.62 6.17 15.33
N ILE A 34 -16.83 5.09 15.55
CA ILE A 34 -16.86 3.90 14.70
C ILE A 34 -18.26 3.25 14.71
N ALA A 35 -18.83 3.01 15.89
CA ALA A 35 -20.16 2.40 16.00
C ALA A 35 -21.26 3.26 15.32
N GLU A 36 -21.18 4.57 15.41
CA GLU A 36 -22.09 5.47 14.70
C GLU A 36 -21.88 5.38 13.20
N GLY A 37 -20.63 5.45 12.74
CA GLY A 37 -20.28 5.34 11.31
C GLY A 37 -20.78 4.03 10.70
N VAL A 38 -20.62 2.90 11.39
CA VAL A 38 -21.14 1.59 10.97
C VAL A 38 -22.66 1.59 10.88
N ARG A 39 -23.38 2.15 11.86
CA ARG A 39 -24.85 2.24 11.81
C ARG A 39 -25.34 3.05 10.60
N VAL A 40 -24.71 4.20 10.35
CA VAL A 40 -25.04 5.04 9.20
C VAL A 40 -24.76 4.31 7.89
N LEU A 41 -23.64 3.62 7.80
CA LEU A 41 -23.26 2.82 6.63
C LEU A 41 -24.27 1.70 6.38
N GLN A 42 -24.61 0.92 7.39
CA GLN A 42 -25.58 -0.18 7.27
C GLN A 42 -26.94 0.32 6.76
N SER A 43 -27.44 1.44 7.33
CA SER A 43 -28.66 2.06 6.87
C SER A 43 -28.58 2.50 5.40
N ALA A 44 -27.45 3.06 4.98
CA ALA A 44 -27.25 3.51 3.60
C ALA A 44 -27.11 2.34 2.61
N LEU A 45 -26.48 1.24 3.01
CA LEU A 45 -26.35 0.03 2.19
C LEU A 45 -27.69 -0.70 2.03
N ALA A 46 -28.56 -0.66 3.04
CA ALA A 46 -29.91 -1.24 2.97
C ALA A 46 -30.78 -0.61 1.87
N ALA A 47 -30.45 0.57 1.38
CA ALA A 47 -31.11 1.20 0.23
C ALA A 47 -30.81 0.48 -1.12
N GLY A 48 -29.87 -0.47 -1.15
CA GLY A 48 -29.57 -1.33 -2.31
C GLY A 48 -28.92 -0.64 -3.51
N ARG A 49 -28.49 0.61 -3.35
CA ARG A 49 -27.81 1.39 -4.39
C ARG A 49 -26.59 2.11 -3.81
N PRO A 50 -25.52 1.38 -3.48
CA PRO A 50 -24.33 1.98 -2.89
C PRO A 50 -23.64 2.90 -3.89
N GLY A 51 -23.39 4.14 -3.48
CA GLY A 51 -22.56 5.08 -4.21
C GLY A 51 -21.11 5.02 -3.70
N ARG A 52 -20.26 5.86 -4.28
CA ARG A 52 -18.83 5.92 -3.96
C ARG A 52 -18.54 6.01 -2.46
N TYR A 53 -19.20 6.91 -1.74
CA TYR A 53 -18.93 7.16 -0.32
C TYR A 53 -19.34 5.99 0.58
N GLN A 54 -20.39 5.24 0.22
CA GLN A 54 -20.79 4.03 0.93
C GLN A 54 -19.75 2.92 0.74
N LEU A 55 -19.22 2.74 -0.47
CA LEU A 55 -18.20 1.74 -0.76
C LEU A 55 -16.86 2.08 -0.08
N GLU A 56 -16.43 3.34 -0.12
CA GLU A 56 -15.24 3.80 0.63
C GLU A 56 -15.42 3.61 2.15
N ALA A 57 -16.62 3.87 2.68
CA ALA A 57 -16.92 3.64 4.08
C ALA A 57 -16.95 2.14 4.44
N ALA A 58 -17.42 1.29 3.54
CA ALA A 58 -17.41 -0.16 3.74
C ALA A 58 -15.98 -0.72 3.86
N VAL A 59 -15.06 -0.25 3.00
CA VAL A 59 -13.63 -0.57 3.12
C VAL A 59 -13.07 -0.09 4.46
N ALA A 60 -13.39 1.14 4.88
CA ALA A 60 -12.91 1.68 6.16
C ALA A 60 -13.44 0.86 7.34
N ALA A 61 -14.73 0.47 7.31
CA ALA A 61 -15.37 -0.33 8.37
C ALA A 61 -14.67 -1.70 8.56
N LEU A 62 -14.26 -2.37 7.47
CA LEU A 62 -13.53 -3.63 7.56
C LEU A 62 -12.16 -3.48 8.25
N HIS A 63 -11.50 -2.36 8.06
CA HIS A 63 -10.26 -2.08 8.78
C HIS A 63 -10.51 -1.73 10.25
N ASP A 64 -11.65 -1.10 10.57
CA ASP A 64 -12.00 -0.72 11.93
C ASP A 64 -12.48 -1.94 12.75
N ASP A 65 -13.12 -2.92 12.10
CA ASP A 65 -13.63 -4.15 12.72
C ASP A 65 -12.52 -5.18 13.02
N ALA A 66 -11.47 -5.20 12.22
CA ALA A 66 -10.35 -6.13 12.40
C ALA A 66 -9.62 -5.86 13.73
N ALA A 67 -9.37 -6.89 14.54
CA ALA A 67 -8.63 -6.74 15.81
C ALA A 67 -7.15 -6.37 15.57
N SER A 68 -6.60 -6.75 14.42
CA SER A 68 -5.25 -6.37 13.99
C SER A 68 -5.20 -6.19 12.46
N ALA A 69 -4.12 -5.60 11.95
CA ALA A 69 -3.91 -5.48 10.49
C ALA A 69 -3.83 -6.85 9.80
N ALA A 70 -3.35 -7.87 10.50
CA ALA A 70 -3.27 -9.24 9.99
C ALA A 70 -4.64 -9.92 9.86
N GLU A 71 -5.62 -9.46 10.63
CA GLU A 71 -6.98 -10.01 10.66
C GLU A 71 -7.96 -9.25 9.75
N THR A 72 -7.46 -8.28 8.97
CA THR A 72 -8.28 -7.58 7.99
C THR A 72 -8.86 -8.57 6.97
N ASP A 73 -10.17 -8.53 6.74
CA ASP A 73 -10.85 -9.34 5.71
C ASP A 73 -10.53 -8.80 4.30
N TRP A 74 -9.34 -9.15 3.81
CA TRP A 74 -8.87 -8.72 2.50
C TRP A 74 -9.74 -9.21 1.33
N PRO A 75 -10.32 -10.42 1.34
CA PRO A 75 -11.31 -10.84 0.34
C PRO A 75 -12.50 -9.87 0.25
N GLN A 76 -13.06 -9.47 1.39
CA GLN A 76 -14.18 -8.53 1.40
C GLN A 76 -13.75 -7.11 1.02
N VAL A 77 -12.55 -6.67 1.45
CA VAL A 77 -11.95 -5.41 1.00
C VAL A 77 -11.79 -5.38 -0.52
N LEU A 78 -11.32 -6.48 -1.13
CA LEU A 78 -11.21 -6.59 -2.58
C LEU A 78 -12.56 -6.49 -3.28
N ALA A 79 -13.60 -7.16 -2.75
CA ALA A 79 -14.94 -7.08 -3.31
C ALA A 79 -15.48 -5.64 -3.34
N TRP A 80 -15.32 -4.89 -2.23
CA TRP A 80 -15.72 -3.48 -2.19
C TRP A 80 -14.91 -2.59 -3.14
N TYR A 81 -13.62 -2.87 -3.34
CA TYR A 81 -12.83 -2.16 -4.35
C TYR A 81 -13.23 -2.54 -5.77
N ASP A 82 -13.62 -3.77 -6.05
CA ASP A 82 -14.15 -4.19 -7.35
C ASP A 82 -15.41 -3.38 -7.67
N ASP A 83 -16.35 -3.27 -6.72
CA ASP A 83 -17.56 -2.45 -6.88
C ASP A 83 -17.23 -0.96 -7.05
N LEU A 84 -16.30 -0.42 -6.26
CA LEU A 84 -15.90 0.99 -6.31
C LEU A 84 -15.29 1.36 -7.68
N VAL A 85 -14.47 0.48 -8.22
CA VAL A 85 -13.86 0.67 -9.56
C VAL A 85 -14.92 0.52 -10.65
N ALA A 86 -15.89 -0.39 -10.47
CA ALA A 86 -16.99 -0.60 -11.43
C ALA A 86 -17.99 0.58 -11.50
N LEU A 87 -18.03 1.47 -10.50
CA LEU A 87 -18.86 2.68 -10.56
C LEU A 87 -18.48 3.58 -11.75
N SER A 88 -17.22 3.57 -12.17
CA SER A 88 -16.78 4.26 -13.39
C SER A 88 -16.48 3.24 -14.48
N ARG A 89 -17.32 3.21 -15.52
CA ARG A 89 -17.08 2.36 -16.70
C ARG A 89 -15.96 2.89 -17.60
N ASP A 90 -15.59 4.16 -17.43
CA ASP A 90 -14.50 4.80 -18.15
C ASP A 90 -13.20 4.68 -17.34
N PRO A 91 -12.19 3.93 -17.80
CA PRO A 91 -10.91 3.76 -17.11
C PRO A 91 -10.18 5.09 -16.83
N VAL A 92 -10.38 6.10 -17.66
CA VAL A 92 -9.76 7.42 -17.50
C VAL A 92 -10.39 8.20 -16.34
N ARG A 93 -11.66 7.91 -16.03
CA ARG A 93 -12.43 8.56 -14.95
C ARG A 93 -12.41 7.77 -13.64
N GLN A 94 -11.75 6.63 -13.60
CA GLN A 94 -11.62 5.86 -12.36
C GLN A 94 -10.81 6.67 -11.33
N ASP A 95 -11.22 6.58 -10.08
CA ASP A 95 -10.49 7.22 -9.00
C ASP A 95 -9.11 6.57 -8.82
N PRO A 96 -8.02 7.34 -8.93
CA PRO A 96 -6.68 6.83 -8.70
C PRO A 96 -6.48 6.15 -7.34
N ALA A 97 -7.16 6.63 -6.29
CA ALA A 97 -7.08 6.02 -4.97
C ALA A 97 -7.75 4.64 -4.94
N ALA A 98 -8.92 4.51 -5.59
CA ALA A 98 -9.65 3.25 -5.67
C ALA A 98 -8.88 2.17 -6.44
N VAL A 99 -8.35 2.50 -7.62
CA VAL A 99 -7.59 1.52 -8.43
C VAL A 99 -6.27 1.11 -7.76
N LEU A 100 -5.60 2.03 -7.05
CA LEU A 100 -4.40 1.70 -6.28
C LEU A 100 -4.73 0.89 -5.03
N GLY A 101 -5.81 1.22 -4.32
CA GLY A 101 -6.30 0.42 -3.19
C GLY A 101 -6.67 -1.01 -3.61
N ARG A 102 -7.34 -1.13 -4.77
CA ARG A 102 -7.63 -2.44 -5.38
C ARG A 102 -6.36 -3.25 -5.64
N ALA A 103 -5.31 -2.64 -6.19
CA ALA A 103 -4.04 -3.33 -6.45
C ALA A 103 -3.40 -3.86 -5.15
N VAL A 104 -3.50 -3.12 -4.05
CA VAL A 104 -3.06 -3.59 -2.71
C VAL A 104 -3.91 -4.77 -2.26
N ALA A 105 -5.24 -4.68 -2.33
CA ALA A 105 -6.13 -5.78 -1.94
C ALA A 105 -5.90 -7.05 -2.78
N VAL A 106 -5.67 -6.91 -4.09
CA VAL A 106 -5.25 -8.03 -4.97
C VAL A 106 -3.93 -8.63 -4.48
N GLY A 107 -2.98 -7.81 -4.05
CA GLY A 107 -1.70 -8.27 -3.50
C GLY A 107 -1.87 -9.13 -2.25
N HIS A 108 -2.79 -8.77 -1.36
CA HIS A 108 -3.10 -9.55 -0.16
C HIS A 108 -3.88 -10.85 -0.47
N VAL A 109 -4.84 -10.82 -1.40
CA VAL A 109 -5.72 -11.96 -1.69
C VAL A 109 -5.08 -12.95 -2.67
N ARG A 110 -4.39 -12.46 -3.71
CA ARG A 110 -3.87 -13.27 -4.83
C ARG A 110 -2.36 -13.31 -4.90
N GLY A 111 -1.71 -12.78 -3.86
CA GLY A 111 -0.27 -12.68 -3.74
C GLY A 111 0.31 -11.39 -4.35
N PRO A 112 1.47 -10.93 -3.81
CA PRO A 112 2.05 -9.63 -4.14
C PRO A 112 2.42 -9.49 -5.64
N ALA A 113 2.80 -10.56 -6.30
CA ALA A 113 3.06 -10.53 -7.75
C ALA A 113 1.81 -10.17 -8.56
N ALA A 114 0.61 -10.61 -8.14
CA ALA A 114 -0.64 -10.22 -8.78
C ALA A 114 -0.95 -8.73 -8.54
N GLY A 115 -0.75 -8.24 -7.33
CA GLY A 115 -0.90 -6.82 -7.01
C GLY A 115 0.05 -5.92 -7.81
N LEU A 116 1.32 -6.33 -7.96
CA LEU A 116 2.31 -5.62 -8.78
C LEU A 116 1.87 -5.53 -10.25
N ARG A 117 1.36 -6.63 -10.83
CA ARG A 117 0.82 -6.60 -12.20
C ARG A 117 -0.35 -5.62 -12.35
N GLU A 118 -1.25 -5.55 -11.36
CA GLU A 118 -2.34 -4.57 -11.37
C GLU A 118 -1.78 -3.13 -11.29
N ALA A 119 -0.84 -2.87 -10.39
CA ALA A 119 -0.20 -1.57 -10.28
C ALA A 119 0.54 -1.17 -11.57
N ASP A 120 1.22 -2.12 -12.22
CA ASP A 120 2.00 -1.87 -13.45
C ASP A 120 1.10 -1.50 -14.65
N ARG A 121 -0.13 -2.04 -14.72
CA ARG A 121 -1.13 -1.61 -15.73
C ARG A 121 -1.51 -0.13 -15.61
N LEU A 122 -1.39 0.44 -14.41
CA LEU A 122 -1.69 1.83 -14.14
C LEU A 122 -0.50 2.78 -14.38
N ARG A 123 0.66 2.24 -14.80
CA ARG A 123 1.89 3.00 -14.95
C ARG A 123 1.76 4.20 -15.89
N ALA A 124 1.10 4.01 -17.04
CA ALA A 124 0.94 5.07 -18.03
C ALA A 124 0.12 6.26 -17.49
N THR A 125 -0.83 6.00 -16.58
CA THR A 125 -1.75 7.01 -16.05
C THR A 125 -1.29 7.58 -14.71
N LEU A 126 -0.63 6.76 -13.87
CA LEU A 126 -0.32 7.10 -12.48
C LEU A 126 1.17 7.05 -12.15
N GLY A 127 2.04 6.69 -13.10
CA GLY A 127 3.48 6.49 -12.86
C GLY A 127 4.22 7.73 -12.34
N ASP A 128 3.68 8.94 -12.57
CA ASP A 128 4.23 10.17 -12.02
C ASP A 128 3.74 10.50 -10.61
N ARG A 129 2.77 9.75 -10.09
CA ARG A 129 2.19 10.01 -8.77
C ARG A 129 2.96 9.26 -7.68
N HIS A 130 3.30 9.97 -6.60
CA HIS A 130 3.99 9.38 -5.44
C HIS A 130 3.27 8.15 -4.87
N ARG A 131 1.93 8.15 -4.83
CA ARG A 131 1.12 7.04 -4.30
C ARG A 131 1.27 5.76 -5.12
N TRP A 132 1.44 5.86 -6.43
CA TRP A 132 1.71 4.69 -7.27
C TRP A 132 3.03 4.00 -6.87
N HIS A 133 4.08 4.78 -6.65
CA HIS A 133 5.38 4.26 -6.19
C HIS A 133 5.28 3.71 -4.76
N ALA A 134 4.51 4.37 -3.87
CA ALA A 134 4.30 3.90 -2.51
C ALA A 134 3.59 2.54 -2.47
N VAL A 135 2.55 2.36 -3.29
CA VAL A 135 1.85 1.06 -3.43
C VAL A 135 2.79 -0.02 -3.95
N ARG A 136 3.62 0.27 -4.95
CA ARG A 136 4.63 -0.70 -5.41
C ARG A 136 5.65 -1.02 -4.33
N GLY A 137 6.09 -0.03 -3.56
CA GLY A 137 6.95 -0.24 -2.40
C GLY A 137 6.35 -1.22 -1.39
N HIS A 138 5.09 -1.02 -1.05
CA HIS A 138 4.35 -1.92 -0.16
C HIS A 138 4.22 -3.35 -0.75
N LEU A 139 3.87 -3.48 -2.01
CA LEU A 139 3.73 -4.78 -2.67
C LEU A 139 5.07 -5.53 -2.80
N HIS A 140 6.17 -4.83 -3.05
CA HIS A 140 7.51 -5.43 -3.01
C HIS A 140 7.89 -5.85 -1.59
N GLU A 141 7.55 -5.06 -0.58
CA GLU A 141 7.76 -5.42 0.82
C GLU A 141 6.96 -6.67 1.20
N LEU A 142 5.70 -6.76 0.79
CA LEU A 142 4.85 -7.93 0.96
C LEU A 142 5.43 -9.18 0.25
N ALA A 143 6.13 -8.99 -0.86
CA ALA A 143 6.85 -10.04 -1.58
C ALA A 143 8.19 -10.44 -0.93
N GLY A 144 8.65 -9.72 0.09
CA GLY A 144 9.99 -9.90 0.67
C GLY A 144 11.13 -9.30 -0.16
N ASP A 145 10.83 -8.63 -1.28
CA ASP A 145 11.83 -7.92 -2.11
C ASP A 145 12.11 -6.53 -1.53
N LEU A 146 12.87 -6.53 -0.43
CA LEU A 146 13.17 -5.31 0.32
C LEU A 146 14.04 -4.32 -0.48
N ALA A 147 14.85 -4.79 -1.42
CA ALA A 147 15.65 -3.91 -2.27
C ALA A 147 14.77 -3.08 -3.21
N SER A 148 13.84 -3.74 -3.91
CA SER A 148 12.86 -3.06 -4.78
C SER A 148 11.89 -2.19 -3.97
N ALA A 149 11.47 -2.65 -2.77
CA ALA A 149 10.63 -1.87 -1.87
C ALA A 149 11.32 -0.54 -1.49
N GLY A 150 12.59 -0.60 -1.05
CA GLY A 150 13.38 0.58 -0.70
C GLY A 150 13.59 1.54 -1.87
N ALA A 151 13.77 1.04 -3.09
CA ALA A 151 13.87 1.86 -4.30
C ALA A 151 12.53 2.56 -4.62
N ALA A 152 11.42 1.82 -4.54
CA ALA A 152 10.08 2.36 -4.82
C ALA A 152 9.64 3.40 -3.79
N TYR A 153 9.88 3.17 -2.49
CA TYR A 153 9.61 4.17 -1.45
C TYR A 153 10.45 5.44 -1.60
N ALA A 154 11.74 5.31 -1.98
CA ALA A 154 12.58 6.46 -2.24
C ALA A 154 12.08 7.30 -3.43
N GLU A 155 11.58 6.63 -4.47
CA GLU A 155 10.96 7.31 -5.61
C GLU A 155 9.66 8.00 -5.22
N ALA A 156 8.82 7.35 -4.41
CA ALA A 156 7.62 7.96 -3.85
C ALA A 156 7.96 9.21 -3.02
N ALA A 157 8.99 9.15 -2.17
CA ALA A 157 9.43 10.28 -1.36
C ALA A 157 9.86 11.49 -2.21
N ARG A 158 10.55 11.26 -3.34
CA ARG A 158 10.95 12.36 -4.25
C ARG A 158 9.76 13.08 -4.88
N ARG A 159 8.64 12.39 -5.06
CA ARG A 159 7.42 12.91 -5.69
C ARG A 159 6.38 13.42 -4.70
N ALA A 160 6.52 13.12 -3.43
CA ALA A 160 5.57 13.53 -2.40
C ALA A 160 5.64 15.04 -2.15
N THR A 161 4.49 15.70 -2.24
CA THR A 161 4.35 17.14 -1.99
C THR A 161 4.04 17.45 -0.51
N ASN A 162 3.39 16.51 0.19
CA ASN A 162 3.11 16.62 1.62
C ASN A 162 4.36 16.22 2.43
N VAL A 163 4.77 17.06 3.37
CA VAL A 163 6.00 16.86 4.18
C VAL A 163 5.88 15.60 5.04
N ALA A 164 4.75 15.39 5.72
CA ALA A 164 4.57 14.23 6.60
C ALA A 164 4.59 12.91 5.82
N GLU A 165 3.94 12.87 4.64
CA GLU A 165 4.00 11.72 3.73
C GLU A 165 5.43 11.48 3.21
N ARG A 166 6.12 12.54 2.80
CA ARG A 166 7.51 12.43 2.32
C ARG A 166 8.43 11.86 3.39
N ASP A 167 8.37 12.41 4.60
CA ASP A 167 9.21 11.97 5.71
C ASP A 167 8.90 10.52 6.12
N HIS A 168 7.63 10.13 6.06
CA HIS A 168 7.24 8.73 6.24
C HIS A 168 7.88 7.83 5.17
N LEU A 169 7.78 8.19 3.88
CA LEU A 169 8.32 7.42 2.77
C LEU A 169 9.85 7.33 2.80
N VAL A 170 10.54 8.39 3.24
CA VAL A 170 11.99 8.36 3.48
C VAL A 170 12.34 7.31 4.54
N ARG A 171 11.61 7.30 5.66
CA ARG A 171 11.82 6.29 6.71
C ARG A 171 11.54 4.87 6.23
N GLN A 172 10.49 4.66 5.44
CA GLN A 172 10.19 3.34 4.86
C GLN A 172 11.30 2.88 3.91
N ALA A 173 11.81 3.78 3.06
CA ALA A 173 12.92 3.48 2.17
C ALA A 173 14.20 3.10 2.94
N ALA A 174 14.51 3.82 4.02
CA ALA A 174 15.67 3.55 4.87
C ALA A 174 15.53 2.19 5.58
N ARG A 175 14.35 1.91 6.16
CA ARG A 175 14.03 0.64 6.83
C ARG A 175 14.16 -0.54 5.88
N ALA A 176 13.55 -0.46 4.69
CA ALA A 176 13.61 -1.53 3.71
C ALA A 176 15.06 -1.81 3.26
N ARG A 177 15.86 -0.75 3.05
CA ARG A 177 17.28 -0.91 2.67
C ARG A 177 18.11 -1.54 3.78
N ALA A 178 17.87 -1.16 5.03
CA ALA A 178 18.61 -1.72 6.18
C ALA A 178 18.28 -3.21 6.41
N ALA A 179 17.05 -3.63 6.08
CA ALA A 179 16.60 -5.00 6.21
C ALA A 179 16.88 -5.86 4.96
N ALA A 180 17.27 -5.24 3.83
CA ALA A 180 17.62 -5.98 2.63
C ALA A 180 18.91 -6.77 2.85
N PRO A 181 18.98 -8.06 2.47
CA PRO A 181 20.22 -8.83 2.55
C PRO A 181 21.31 -8.14 1.71
N ALA A 182 22.53 -8.06 2.25
CA ALA A 182 23.68 -7.54 1.51
C ALA A 182 23.79 -8.30 0.17
N ARG A 183 23.83 -7.58 -0.94
CA ARG A 183 24.09 -8.21 -2.24
C ARG A 183 25.43 -8.92 -2.12
N ALA A 184 25.42 -10.26 -2.24
CA ALA A 184 26.62 -11.03 -2.41
C ALA A 184 27.34 -10.43 -3.63
N THR A 185 28.45 -9.74 -3.39
CA THR A 185 29.32 -9.23 -4.45
C THR A 185 29.88 -10.46 -5.13
N THR A 186 29.27 -10.86 -6.24
CA THR A 186 29.87 -11.88 -7.12
C THR A 186 31.14 -11.26 -7.66
N ALA A 187 32.25 -11.49 -6.93
CA ALA A 187 33.57 -11.18 -7.46
C ALA A 187 33.71 -11.98 -8.76
N ALA A 188 33.71 -11.25 -9.86
CA ALA A 188 34.01 -11.82 -11.14
C ALA A 188 35.36 -12.54 -11.03
N ALA A 189 35.34 -13.86 -11.06
CA ALA A 189 36.53 -14.67 -11.14
C ALA A 189 37.28 -14.22 -12.41
N ARG A 190 38.41 -13.56 -12.21
CA ARG A 190 39.34 -13.28 -13.32
C ARG A 190 39.68 -14.63 -14.00
N PRO A 191 39.51 -14.76 -15.30
CA PRO A 191 39.97 -15.96 -15.98
C PRO A 191 41.48 -16.10 -15.76
N ALA A 192 41.90 -17.28 -15.28
CA ALA A 192 43.29 -17.62 -15.10
C ALA A 192 43.97 -17.53 -16.48
N ALA A 193 45.07 -16.77 -16.55
CA ALA A 193 45.91 -16.68 -17.73
C ALA A 193 46.47 -18.09 -18.03
N ALA A 194 46.24 -18.55 -19.26
CA ALA A 194 46.81 -19.81 -19.77
C ALA A 194 48.34 -19.78 -19.71
N PRO A 195 49.01 -20.88 -19.35
CA PRO A 195 50.47 -20.94 -19.37
C PRO A 195 50.99 -20.89 -20.80
N ARG A 196 51.97 -20.01 -21.05
CA ARG A 196 52.71 -19.95 -22.30
C ARG A 196 53.60 -21.19 -22.40
N SER A 197 53.41 -21.97 -23.43
CA SER A 197 54.31 -23.06 -23.78
C SER A 197 55.69 -22.49 -24.22
N PRO A 198 56.84 -23.07 -23.78
CA PRO A 198 58.13 -22.71 -24.29
C PRO A 198 58.33 -23.37 -25.66
N GLY A 199 58.61 -22.55 -26.69
CA GLY A 199 58.97 -23.02 -28.01
C GLY A 199 60.34 -23.57 -28.02
N ALA A 200 60.47 -24.65 -28.79
CA ALA A 200 61.73 -25.18 -29.27
C ALA A 200 62.15 -24.49 -30.60
#